data_1b861a449bb9dd8a74adb53e1d29a318
#
_entry.id   1b861a449bb9dd8a74adb53e1d29a318
#
_cell.length_a   1.000
_cell.length_b   1.000
_cell.length_c   1.000
_cell.angle_alpha   90.00
_cell.angle_beta   90.00
_cell.angle_gamma   90.00
#
_symmetry.space_group_name_H-M   'P 1'
#
loop_
_entity.id
_entity.type
_entity.pdbx_description
1 polymer ?
#
loop_
_entity_poly.entity_id
_entity_poly.type
_entity_poly.pdbx_seq_one_letter_code
_entity_poly.pdbx_strand_id
1 'polypeptide(L)'
;MRARRLLCWWTPNAFNSLDRQAALWNCRILWSRASLFLFNTYRGYARIFVKGVAQPVLSREGTTQGDPLAMLMYAVGVLPLVRKLKERGFCTQTWYADDASAGGKVGPVREWLNALIQDGPMYGYYPEPSKSIVIVKDGKLEEARAAFAGLDMEFVEASRFLGGFLGKEDAVRHLLEEKVRKWVEAVEDLAEAAEVYPQDAYVCFIKSLQCEWGYVQRVVEGAAEAMDPLDKAIQDKFLPAVFGREM
;
A
#
# COMPACT_ATOMS: atom_id res chain seq x y z
N MET A 1 11.90 -21.46 4.51
CA MET A 1 11.29 -20.43 5.37
C MET A 1 9.86 -20.85 5.71
N ARG A 2 9.46 -20.88 6.99
CA ARG A 2 8.07 -21.22 7.36
C ARG A 2 7.17 -20.06 6.89
N ALA A 3 6.30 -20.35 5.92
CA ALA A 3 5.36 -19.36 5.38
C ALA A 3 4.54 -18.74 6.52
N ARG A 4 4.78 -17.46 6.81
CA ARG A 4 4.02 -16.67 7.75
C ARG A 4 2.72 -16.29 7.04
N ARG A 5 1.59 -16.45 7.72
CA ARG A 5 0.30 -15.95 7.26
C ARG A 5 0.36 -14.44 7.33
N LEU A 6 -0.05 -13.75 6.29
CA LEU A 6 -0.07 -12.30 6.24
C LEU A 6 -1.52 -11.82 6.30
N LEU A 7 -1.73 -10.79 7.08
CA LEU A 7 -2.96 -10.03 7.14
C LEU A 7 -2.61 -8.59 6.73
N CYS A 8 -3.34 -8.01 5.80
CA CYS A 8 -3.18 -6.61 5.43
C CYS A 8 -4.37 -5.82 5.96
N TRP A 9 -4.12 -4.65 6.51
CA TRP A 9 -5.12 -3.77 7.06
C TRP A 9 -5.07 -2.41 6.39
N TRP A 10 -6.24 -1.90 6.00
CA TRP A 10 -6.39 -0.56 5.46
C TRP A 10 -7.15 0.32 6.44
N THR A 11 -6.69 1.56 6.59
CA THR A 11 -7.37 2.62 7.33
C THR A 11 -7.83 3.69 6.34
N PRO A 12 -9.12 4.03 6.25
CA PRO A 12 -9.57 5.11 5.40
C PRO A 12 -9.07 6.45 5.96
N ASN A 13 -8.52 7.29 5.07
CA ASN A 13 -8.10 8.65 5.41
C ASN A 13 -7.09 8.76 6.58
N ALA A 14 -6.21 7.78 6.75
CA ALA A 14 -5.29 7.69 7.88
C ALA A 14 -4.51 8.98 8.16
N PHE A 15 -3.97 9.61 7.11
CA PHE A 15 -3.26 10.89 7.23
C PHE A 15 -4.16 12.03 7.73
N ASN A 16 -5.44 12.01 7.37
CA ASN A 16 -6.37 13.06 7.76
C ASN A 16 -6.97 12.84 9.16
N SER A 17 -7.02 11.58 9.62
CA SER A 17 -7.61 11.20 10.92
C SER A 17 -6.60 11.12 12.06
N LEU A 18 -5.29 11.26 11.76
CA LEU A 18 -4.25 11.28 12.79
C LEU A 18 -4.56 12.36 13.84
N ASP A 19 -4.56 11.99 15.13
CA ASP A 19 -4.66 12.97 16.20
C ASP A 19 -3.42 13.90 16.19
N ARG A 20 -3.62 15.12 15.72
CA ARG A 20 -2.54 16.10 15.51
C ARG A 20 -1.89 16.51 16.84
N GLN A 21 -2.66 16.63 17.90
CA GLN A 21 -2.12 17.04 19.21
C GLN A 21 -1.28 15.93 19.81
N ALA A 22 -1.79 14.70 19.79
CA ALA A 22 -1.03 13.52 20.21
C ALA A 22 0.25 13.34 19.39
N ALA A 23 0.18 13.52 18.07
CA ALA A 23 1.34 13.43 17.19
C ALA A 23 2.40 14.51 17.50
N LEU A 24 2.00 15.76 17.74
CA LEU A 24 2.91 16.83 18.15
C LEU A 24 3.55 16.56 19.51
N TRP A 25 2.78 16.01 20.46
CA TRP A 25 3.30 15.59 21.75
C TRP A 25 4.30 14.45 21.59
N ASN A 26 3.99 13.45 20.79
CA ASN A 26 4.90 12.33 20.50
C ASN A 26 6.20 12.82 19.83
N CYS A 27 6.12 13.78 18.91
CA CYS A 27 7.30 14.41 18.31
C CYS A 27 8.18 15.07 19.39
N ARG A 28 7.58 15.75 20.36
CA ARG A 28 8.34 16.38 21.44
C ARG A 28 9.12 15.37 22.28
N ILE A 29 8.53 14.20 22.53
CA ILE A 29 9.15 13.15 23.37
C ILE A 29 10.15 12.32 22.55
N LEU A 30 9.74 11.86 21.37
CA LEU A 30 10.47 10.87 20.58
C LEU A 30 11.51 11.50 19.65
N TRP A 31 11.29 12.76 19.26
CA TRP A 31 12.16 13.47 18.34
C TRP A 31 12.23 14.99 18.66
N SER A 32 12.76 15.28 19.81
CA SER A 32 12.82 16.64 20.36
C SER A 32 13.49 17.67 19.43
N ARG A 33 14.48 17.25 18.62
CA ARG A 33 15.20 18.14 17.69
C ARG A 33 14.30 18.72 16.59
N ALA A 34 13.29 17.98 16.13
CA ALA A 34 12.33 18.43 15.12
C ALA A 34 11.05 19.01 15.73
N SER A 35 10.83 18.85 17.02
CA SER A 35 9.55 19.15 17.67
C SER A 35 9.11 20.59 17.53
N LEU A 36 10.01 21.56 17.64
CA LEU A 36 9.69 22.98 17.52
C LEU A 36 9.26 23.32 16.09
N PHE A 37 9.94 22.77 15.11
CA PHE A 37 9.60 22.98 13.70
C PHE A 37 8.22 22.41 13.36
N LEU A 38 7.99 21.15 13.73
CA LEU A 38 6.69 20.49 13.52
C LEU A 38 5.56 21.17 14.27
N PHE A 39 5.81 21.59 15.52
CA PHE A 39 4.84 22.36 16.29
C PHE A 39 4.46 23.67 15.58
N ASN A 40 5.42 24.45 15.09
CA ASN A 40 5.13 25.68 14.39
C ASN A 40 4.39 25.46 13.07
N THR A 41 4.63 24.33 12.40
CA THR A 41 3.95 23.96 11.14
C THR A 41 2.50 23.52 11.37
N TYR A 42 2.25 22.69 12.40
CA TYR A 42 0.98 21.98 12.57
C TYR A 42 0.13 22.44 13.77
N ARG A 43 0.59 23.34 14.64
CA ARG A 43 -0.18 23.81 15.81
C ARG A 43 -1.45 24.57 15.46
N GLY A 44 -1.46 25.23 14.29
CA GLY A 44 -2.59 26.02 13.81
C GLY A 44 -3.53 25.20 12.93
N TYR A 45 -4.74 25.69 12.75
CA TYR A 45 -5.69 25.11 11.81
C TYR A 45 -5.46 25.69 10.41
N ALA A 46 -5.20 24.84 9.44
CA ALA A 46 -5.11 25.27 8.04
C ALA A 46 -6.51 25.61 7.52
N ARG A 47 -6.62 26.71 6.77
CA ARG A 47 -7.86 27.13 6.12
C ARG A 47 -7.94 26.54 4.73
N ILE A 48 -8.99 25.76 4.48
CA ILE A 48 -9.28 25.16 3.18
C ILE A 48 -10.38 25.97 2.52
N PHE A 49 -10.08 26.55 1.36
CA PHE A 49 -11.04 27.32 0.57
C PHE A 49 -11.67 26.39 -0.48
N VAL A 50 -12.99 26.24 -0.41
CA VAL A 50 -13.75 25.43 -1.36
C VAL A 50 -14.56 26.35 -2.26
N LYS A 51 -14.47 26.15 -3.59
CA LYS A 51 -15.23 26.95 -4.56
C LYS A 51 -16.73 26.86 -4.26
N GLY A 52 -17.38 28.02 -4.14
CA GLY A 52 -18.81 28.12 -3.85
C GLY A 52 -19.17 28.09 -2.35
N VAL A 53 -18.20 27.96 -1.45
CA VAL A 53 -18.41 28.02 0.00
C VAL A 53 -17.87 29.35 0.54
N ALA A 54 -18.72 30.14 1.19
CA ALA A 54 -18.35 31.48 1.66
C ALA A 54 -17.35 31.47 2.83
N GLN A 55 -17.39 30.45 3.68
CA GLN A 55 -16.51 30.32 4.84
C GLN A 55 -15.47 29.22 4.63
N PRO A 56 -14.21 29.46 5.03
CA PRO A 56 -13.18 28.41 4.92
C PRO A 56 -13.46 27.27 5.89
N VAL A 57 -13.23 26.05 5.44
CA VAL A 57 -13.23 24.85 6.29
C VAL A 57 -11.88 24.80 7.03
N LEU A 58 -11.93 24.53 8.34
CA LEU A 58 -10.71 24.43 9.14
C LEU A 58 -10.24 22.97 9.22
N SER A 59 -9.03 22.70 8.74
CA SER A 59 -8.35 21.42 8.95
C SER A 59 -7.79 21.37 10.37
N ARG A 60 -8.46 20.65 11.26
CA ARG A 60 -8.11 20.58 12.69
C ARG A 60 -7.26 19.38 13.05
N GLU A 61 -7.34 18.30 12.27
CA GLU A 61 -6.69 17.02 12.51
C GLU A 61 -5.84 16.61 11.31
N GLY A 62 -5.07 15.55 11.48
CA GLY A 62 -4.30 14.95 10.42
C GLY A 62 -3.08 15.75 9.97
N THR A 63 -2.49 15.26 8.91
CA THR A 63 -1.40 15.90 8.18
C THR A 63 -1.85 16.28 6.77
N THR A 64 -1.23 17.29 6.18
CA THR A 64 -1.60 17.73 4.83
C THR A 64 -1.00 16.79 3.78
N GLN A 65 -1.83 16.19 2.95
CA GLN A 65 -1.35 15.40 1.80
C GLN A 65 -0.56 16.31 0.84
N GLY A 66 0.62 15.81 0.40
CA GLY A 66 1.57 16.58 -0.41
C GLY A 66 2.60 17.37 0.40
N ASP A 67 2.44 17.51 1.72
CA ASP A 67 3.48 18.05 2.58
C ASP A 67 4.63 17.02 2.72
N PRO A 68 5.89 17.38 2.44
CA PRO A 68 7.04 16.48 2.61
C PRO A 68 7.18 15.90 4.01
N LEU A 69 6.67 16.59 5.03
CA LEU A 69 6.73 16.17 6.44
C LEU A 69 5.54 15.31 6.87
N ALA A 70 4.48 15.23 6.06
CA ALA A 70 3.26 14.52 6.43
C ALA A 70 3.50 13.06 6.81
N MET A 71 4.28 12.35 5.99
CA MET A 71 4.64 10.95 6.23
C MET A 71 5.41 10.77 7.54
N LEU A 72 6.36 11.64 7.81
CA LEU A 72 7.16 11.60 9.04
C LEU A 72 6.32 11.91 10.27
N MET A 73 5.49 12.95 10.19
CA MET A 73 4.58 13.33 11.27
C MET A 73 3.60 12.19 11.58
N TYR A 74 3.05 11.56 10.55
CA TYR A 74 2.20 10.38 10.68
C TYR A 74 2.93 9.22 11.35
N ALA A 75 4.13 8.87 10.86
CA ALA A 75 4.92 7.78 11.43
C ALA A 75 5.25 7.99 12.90
N VAL A 76 5.64 9.20 13.31
CA VAL A 76 5.90 9.53 14.71
C VAL A 76 4.61 9.51 15.53
N GLY A 77 3.50 9.94 14.96
CA GLY A 77 2.19 9.94 15.62
C GLY A 77 1.68 8.56 15.97
N VAL A 78 1.82 7.59 15.05
CA VAL A 78 1.37 6.20 15.26
C VAL A 78 2.41 5.30 15.92
N LEU A 79 3.66 5.74 16.04
CA LEU A 79 4.76 4.92 16.60
C LEU A 79 4.48 4.36 18.00
N PRO A 80 3.84 5.09 18.94
CA PRO A 80 3.48 4.52 20.24
C PRO A 80 2.48 3.36 20.13
N LEU A 81 1.50 3.45 19.21
CA LEU A 81 0.58 2.34 18.93
C LEU A 81 1.34 1.11 18.41
N VAL A 82 2.23 1.31 17.43
CA VAL A 82 3.06 0.24 16.86
C VAL A 82 3.89 -0.44 17.96
N ARG A 83 4.51 0.32 18.84
CA ARG A 83 5.29 -0.20 19.97
C ARG A 83 4.43 -0.98 20.96
N LYS A 84 3.28 -0.43 21.36
CA LYS A 84 2.32 -1.06 22.25
C LYS A 84 1.85 -2.42 21.73
N LEU A 85 1.52 -2.51 20.43
CA LEU A 85 1.12 -3.76 19.80
C LEU A 85 2.28 -4.76 19.70
N LYS A 86 3.50 -4.28 19.43
CA LYS A 86 4.71 -5.11 19.40
C LYS A 86 5.05 -5.72 20.74
N GLU A 87 4.93 -4.95 21.83
CA GLU A 87 5.22 -5.39 23.19
C GLU A 87 4.28 -6.53 23.67
N ARG A 88 3.06 -6.59 23.14
CA ARG A 88 2.13 -7.69 23.40
C ARG A 88 2.58 -9.03 22.79
N GLY A 89 3.49 -9.01 21.81
CA GLY A 89 4.14 -10.21 21.30
C GLY A 89 3.25 -11.19 20.53
N PHE A 90 2.05 -10.80 20.10
CA PHE A 90 1.08 -11.67 19.46
C PHE A 90 1.61 -12.31 18.16
N CYS A 91 2.20 -11.49 17.28
CA CYS A 91 2.60 -11.88 15.95
C CYS A 91 3.71 -10.97 15.40
N THR A 92 4.22 -11.28 14.22
CA THR A 92 5.09 -10.34 13.49
C THR A 92 4.21 -9.29 12.83
N GLN A 93 4.49 -8.01 13.06
CA GLN A 93 3.79 -6.91 12.41
C GLN A 93 4.73 -6.12 11.51
N THR A 94 4.19 -5.56 10.44
CA THR A 94 4.88 -4.66 9.51
C THR A 94 3.95 -3.49 9.20
N TRP A 95 4.51 -2.29 9.15
CA TRP A 95 3.78 -1.06 8.88
C TRP A 95 4.42 -0.33 7.71
N TYR A 96 3.62 0.07 6.76
CA TYR A 96 4.03 0.90 5.64
C TYR A 96 2.99 2.01 5.44
N ALA A 97 3.35 3.22 5.82
CA ALA A 97 2.43 4.35 5.89
C ALA A 97 1.19 4.01 6.74
N ASP A 98 0.02 4.00 6.12
CA ASP A 98 -1.28 3.65 6.68
C ASP A 98 -1.59 2.14 6.64
N ASP A 99 -0.82 1.38 5.85
CA ASP A 99 -1.00 -0.07 5.76
C ASP A 99 -0.36 -0.78 6.95
N ALA A 100 -1.17 -1.34 7.82
CA ALA A 100 -0.74 -2.23 8.88
C ALA A 100 -0.90 -3.69 8.46
N SER A 101 0.10 -4.51 8.68
CA SER A 101 0.06 -5.93 8.36
C SER A 101 0.60 -6.78 9.50
N ALA A 102 0.04 -7.97 9.67
CA ALA A 102 0.40 -8.92 10.70
C ALA A 102 0.57 -10.33 10.14
N GLY A 103 1.60 -11.04 10.59
CA GLY A 103 1.89 -12.39 10.15
C GLY A 103 2.14 -13.35 11.30
N GLY A 104 1.42 -14.47 11.34
CA GLY A 104 1.55 -15.44 12.42
C GLY A 104 0.51 -16.55 12.39
N LYS A 105 0.25 -17.17 13.54
CA LYS A 105 -0.86 -18.11 13.73
C LYS A 105 -2.18 -17.35 13.76
N VAL A 106 -3.28 -17.99 13.40
CA VAL A 106 -4.62 -17.36 13.28
C VAL A 106 -5.06 -16.68 14.57
N GLY A 107 -5.03 -17.37 15.71
CA GLY A 107 -5.45 -16.82 17.01
C GLY A 107 -4.65 -15.58 17.40
N PRO A 108 -3.31 -15.65 17.52
CA PRO A 108 -2.47 -14.48 17.83
C PRO A 108 -2.66 -13.30 16.88
N VAL A 109 -2.88 -13.54 15.58
CA VAL A 109 -3.17 -12.47 14.62
C VAL A 109 -4.55 -11.85 14.88
N ARG A 110 -5.54 -12.67 15.26
CA ARG A 110 -6.86 -12.15 15.67
C ARG A 110 -6.76 -11.29 16.93
N GLU A 111 -5.96 -11.70 17.92
CA GLU A 111 -5.73 -10.90 19.14
C GLU A 111 -5.02 -9.57 18.82
N TRP A 112 -4.05 -9.59 17.94
CA TRP A 112 -3.39 -8.38 17.45
C TRP A 112 -4.39 -7.42 16.81
N LEU A 113 -5.30 -7.95 15.97
CA LEU A 113 -6.35 -7.14 15.35
C LEU A 113 -7.30 -6.53 16.38
N ASN A 114 -7.77 -7.34 17.35
CA ASN A 114 -8.64 -6.83 18.41
C ASN A 114 -7.97 -5.68 19.16
N ALA A 115 -6.67 -5.83 19.46
CA ALA A 115 -5.89 -4.79 20.09
C ALA A 115 -5.75 -3.55 19.21
N LEU A 116 -5.57 -3.72 17.91
CA LEU A 116 -5.51 -2.62 16.95
C LEU A 116 -6.84 -1.86 16.86
N ILE A 117 -7.97 -2.57 16.81
CA ILE A 117 -9.32 -1.99 16.81
C ILE A 117 -9.58 -1.22 18.10
N GLN A 118 -9.16 -1.76 19.24
CA GLN A 118 -9.37 -1.15 20.54
C GLN A 118 -8.49 0.08 20.77
N ASP A 119 -7.20 -0.02 20.45
CA ASP A 119 -6.20 0.99 20.80
C ASP A 119 -6.00 2.04 19.68
N GLY A 120 -6.25 1.67 18.43
CA GLY A 120 -6.03 2.51 17.24
C GLY A 120 -6.69 3.88 17.29
N PRO A 121 -7.99 3.98 17.66
CA PRO A 121 -8.72 5.25 17.69
C PRO A 121 -8.06 6.34 18.55
N MET A 122 -7.37 5.96 19.61
CA MET A 122 -6.62 6.91 20.46
C MET A 122 -5.48 7.62 19.72
N TYR A 123 -5.06 7.08 18.59
CA TYR A 123 -3.99 7.61 17.73
C TYR A 123 -4.52 8.12 16.39
N GLY A 124 -5.85 8.12 16.21
CA GLY A 124 -6.49 8.45 14.93
C GLY A 124 -6.37 7.35 13.88
N TYR A 125 -6.09 6.10 14.29
CA TYR A 125 -6.01 4.94 13.43
C TYR A 125 -7.28 4.09 13.55
N TYR A 126 -8.07 4.03 12.49
CA TYR A 126 -9.37 3.33 12.44
C TYR A 126 -9.30 2.18 11.44
N PRO A 127 -9.00 0.94 11.87
CA PRO A 127 -8.98 -0.21 10.96
C PRO A 127 -10.33 -0.43 10.30
N GLU A 128 -10.32 -0.70 8.99
CA GLU A 128 -11.52 -0.97 8.20
C GLU A 128 -11.57 -2.45 7.78
N PRO A 129 -12.31 -3.32 8.50
CA PRO A 129 -12.35 -4.74 8.19
C PRO A 129 -12.82 -5.05 6.77
N SER A 130 -13.80 -4.32 6.24
CA SER A 130 -14.37 -4.55 4.89
C SER A 130 -13.36 -4.32 3.75
N LYS A 131 -12.27 -3.60 4.02
CA LYS A 131 -11.17 -3.39 3.07
C LYS A 131 -9.95 -4.24 3.38
N SER A 132 -10.06 -5.13 4.35
CA SER A 132 -8.95 -5.90 4.87
C SER A 132 -8.96 -7.32 4.30
N ILE A 133 -7.77 -7.81 3.97
CA ILE A 133 -7.59 -9.09 3.29
C ILE A 133 -6.83 -10.04 4.19
N VAL A 134 -7.32 -11.28 4.30
CA VAL A 134 -6.64 -12.38 4.99
C VAL A 134 -6.09 -13.34 3.94
N ILE A 135 -4.77 -13.37 3.78
CA ILE A 135 -4.11 -14.37 2.95
C ILE A 135 -3.91 -15.62 3.80
N VAL A 136 -4.55 -16.71 3.40
CA VAL A 136 -4.63 -17.93 4.19
C VAL A 136 -3.80 -19.05 3.55
N LYS A 137 -3.06 -19.79 4.37
CA LYS A 137 -2.34 -20.97 3.94
C LYS A 137 -3.30 -22.14 3.70
N ASP A 138 -2.93 -23.06 2.76
CA ASP A 138 -3.70 -24.26 2.45
C ASP A 138 -4.16 -25.01 3.70
N GLY A 139 -5.43 -25.45 3.69
CA GLY A 139 -6.04 -26.24 4.75
C GLY A 139 -6.35 -25.45 6.03
N LYS A 140 -6.26 -24.10 6.01
CA LYS A 140 -6.51 -23.26 7.20
C LYS A 140 -7.62 -22.22 7.00
N LEU A 141 -8.36 -22.32 5.90
CA LEU A 141 -9.41 -21.37 5.57
C LEU A 141 -10.53 -21.39 6.61
N GLU A 142 -11.01 -22.57 7.00
CA GLU A 142 -12.10 -22.71 7.97
C GLU A 142 -11.69 -22.23 9.37
N GLU A 143 -10.45 -22.55 9.81
CA GLU A 143 -9.89 -22.03 11.06
C GLU A 143 -9.83 -20.49 11.03
N ALA A 144 -9.44 -19.91 9.89
CA ALA A 144 -9.37 -18.46 9.74
C ALA A 144 -10.77 -17.84 9.72
N ARG A 145 -11.71 -18.37 8.95
CA ARG A 145 -13.11 -17.89 8.93
C ARG A 145 -13.75 -17.92 10.30
N ALA A 146 -13.57 -19.02 11.05
CA ALA A 146 -14.09 -19.13 12.39
C ALA A 146 -13.46 -18.10 13.36
N ALA A 147 -12.15 -17.91 13.27
CA ALA A 147 -11.45 -16.96 14.14
C ALA A 147 -11.81 -15.50 13.87
N PHE A 148 -12.09 -15.13 12.61
CA PHE A 148 -12.48 -13.78 12.20
C PHE A 148 -13.98 -13.62 12.00
N ALA A 149 -14.78 -14.55 12.50
CA ALA A 149 -16.24 -14.45 12.47
C ALA A 149 -16.72 -13.13 13.08
N GLY A 150 -17.74 -12.53 12.45
CA GLY A 150 -18.28 -11.23 12.84
C GLY A 150 -17.53 -10.00 12.28
N LEU A 151 -16.45 -10.22 11.53
CA LEU A 151 -15.79 -9.16 10.74
C LEU A 151 -16.06 -9.41 9.25
N ASP A 152 -16.42 -8.34 8.56
CA ASP A 152 -16.56 -8.35 7.10
C ASP A 152 -15.17 -8.25 6.46
N MET A 153 -14.58 -9.41 6.16
CA MET A 153 -13.21 -9.51 5.64
C MET A 153 -13.14 -10.45 4.46
N GLU A 154 -12.25 -10.14 3.54
CA GLU A 154 -11.96 -10.99 2.40
C GLU A 154 -10.90 -12.05 2.74
N PHE A 155 -11.15 -13.31 2.37
CA PHE A 155 -10.21 -14.43 2.56
C PHE A 155 -9.76 -14.93 1.19
N VAL A 156 -8.45 -14.85 0.94
CA VAL A 156 -7.86 -15.18 -0.36
C VAL A 156 -6.63 -16.08 -0.20
N GLU A 157 -6.28 -16.82 -1.27
CA GLU A 157 -5.05 -17.60 -1.34
C GLU A 157 -3.83 -16.76 -1.73
N ALA A 158 -4.05 -15.67 -2.48
CA ALA A 158 -3.04 -14.68 -2.84
C ALA A 158 -3.68 -13.31 -3.03
N SER A 159 -2.91 -12.25 -2.82
CA SER A 159 -3.34 -10.87 -3.07
C SER A 159 -2.17 -9.96 -3.39
N ARG A 160 -2.49 -8.80 -3.96
CA ARG A 160 -1.55 -7.71 -4.12
C ARG A 160 -1.15 -7.15 -2.75
N PHE A 161 0.16 -6.95 -2.55
CA PHE A 161 0.70 -6.36 -1.34
C PHE A 161 1.86 -5.44 -1.68
N LEU A 162 1.76 -4.15 -1.32
CA LEU A 162 2.78 -3.11 -1.56
C LEU A 162 3.34 -3.11 -2.99
N GLY A 163 2.45 -3.32 -3.97
CA GLY A 163 2.81 -3.34 -5.39
C GLY A 163 3.33 -4.68 -5.93
N GLY A 164 3.67 -5.64 -5.07
CA GLY A 164 3.95 -7.03 -5.42
C GLY A 164 2.77 -7.95 -5.18
N PHE A 165 3.03 -9.25 -5.13
CA PHE A 165 2.04 -10.29 -4.84
C PHE A 165 2.53 -11.19 -3.72
N LEU A 166 1.62 -11.57 -2.83
CA LEU A 166 1.87 -12.51 -1.73
C LEU A 166 0.78 -13.57 -1.70
N GLY A 167 1.15 -14.81 -1.40
CA GLY A 167 0.19 -15.90 -1.25
C GLY A 167 0.75 -17.24 -1.66
N LYS A 168 -0.15 -18.13 -2.09
CA LYS A 168 0.18 -19.44 -2.66
C LYS A 168 0.78 -19.24 -4.04
N GLU A 169 1.80 -20.03 -4.38
CA GLU A 169 2.58 -19.87 -5.60
C GLU A 169 1.71 -19.88 -6.87
N ASP A 170 0.81 -20.88 -7.01
CA ASP A 170 -0.08 -20.96 -8.17
C ASP A 170 -1.02 -19.75 -8.29
N ALA A 171 -1.55 -19.28 -7.17
CA ALA A 171 -2.43 -18.13 -7.15
C ALA A 171 -1.67 -16.81 -7.42
N VAL A 172 -0.44 -16.67 -6.92
CA VAL A 172 0.46 -15.56 -7.25
C VAL A 172 0.81 -15.56 -8.72
N ARG A 173 1.11 -16.74 -9.31
CA ARG A 173 1.38 -16.88 -10.73
C ARG A 173 0.20 -16.41 -11.57
N HIS A 174 -1.02 -16.82 -11.23
CA HIS A 174 -2.23 -16.36 -11.94
C HIS A 174 -2.41 -14.85 -11.89
N LEU A 175 -2.24 -14.22 -10.70
CA LEU A 175 -2.31 -12.77 -10.55
C LEU A 175 -1.23 -12.05 -11.37
N LEU A 176 -0.04 -12.64 -11.46
CA LEU A 176 1.06 -12.10 -12.25
C LEU A 176 0.77 -12.19 -13.74
N GLU A 177 0.27 -13.34 -14.24
CA GLU A 177 -0.13 -13.52 -15.64
C GLU A 177 -1.22 -12.53 -16.05
N GLU A 178 -2.23 -12.30 -15.19
CA GLU A 178 -3.23 -11.27 -15.43
C GLU A 178 -2.64 -9.86 -15.52
N LYS A 179 -1.65 -9.56 -14.68
CA LYS A 179 -0.97 -8.25 -14.71
C LYS A 179 -0.11 -8.10 -15.95
N VAL A 180 0.61 -9.15 -16.35
CA VAL A 180 1.42 -9.18 -17.58
C VAL A 180 0.53 -8.97 -18.81
N ARG A 181 -0.63 -9.61 -18.88
CA ARG A 181 -1.59 -9.40 -19.97
C ARG A 181 -1.98 -7.90 -20.09
N LYS A 182 -2.27 -7.24 -18.97
CA LYS A 182 -2.58 -5.80 -18.99
C LYS A 182 -1.39 -4.94 -19.44
N TRP A 183 -0.18 -5.34 -19.14
CA TRP A 183 1.02 -4.66 -19.62
C TRP A 183 1.22 -4.88 -21.12
N VAL A 184 0.95 -6.10 -21.63
CA VAL A 184 0.97 -6.39 -23.06
C VAL A 184 -0.03 -5.51 -23.79
N GLU A 185 -1.29 -5.45 -23.35
CA GLU A 185 -2.32 -4.56 -23.90
C GLU A 185 -1.84 -3.09 -23.93
N ALA A 186 -1.28 -2.59 -22.81
CA ALA A 186 -0.79 -1.21 -22.75
C ALA A 186 0.44 -0.96 -23.65
N VAL A 187 1.30 -1.95 -23.88
CA VAL A 187 2.42 -1.85 -24.83
C VAL A 187 1.92 -1.85 -26.27
N GLU A 188 0.89 -2.63 -26.59
CA GLU A 188 0.24 -2.65 -27.90
C GLU A 188 -0.45 -1.30 -28.21
N ASP A 189 -1.18 -0.73 -27.24
CA ASP A 189 -1.76 0.62 -27.36
C ASP A 189 -0.69 1.69 -27.60
N LEU A 190 0.46 1.58 -26.89
CA LEU A 190 1.59 2.48 -27.13
C LEU A 190 2.26 2.27 -28.49
N ALA A 191 2.30 1.05 -29.00
CA ALA A 191 2.82 0.77 -30.33
C ALA A 191 1.94 1.42 -31.42
N GLU A 192 0.61 1.34 -31.30
CA GLU A 192 -0.32 2.04 -32.17
C GLU A 192 -0.13 3.57 -32.11
N ALA A 193 -0.02 4.12 -30.89
CA ALA A 193 0.24 5.55 -30.71
C ALA A 193 1.60 5.98 -31.30
N ALA A 194 2.60 5.11 -31.27
CA ALA A 194 3.95 5.38 -31.78
C ALA A 194 4.00 5.56 -33.30
N GLU A 195 3.06 5.00 -34.05
CA GLU A 195 2.97 5.23 -35.50
C GLU A 195 2.80 6.72 -35.87
N VAL A 196 2.18 7.50 -34.97
CA VAL A 196 1.94 8.94 -35.16
C VAL A 196 2.85 9.79 -34.28
N TYR A 197 3.08 9.36 -33.01
CA TYR A 197 3.79 10.10 -31.98
C TYR A 197 4.90 9.24 -31.32
N PRO A 198 5.95 8.83 -32.08
CA PRO A 198 6.94 7.87 -31.56
C PRO A 198 7.72 8.37 -30.34
N GLN A 199 8.04 9.66 -30.25
CA GLN A 199 8.77 10.22 -29.13
C GLN A 199 7.93 10.23 -27.86
N ASP A 200 6.65 10.61 -27.95
CA ASP A 200 5.75 10.65 -26.79
C ASP A 200 5.47 9.23 -26.28
N ALA A 201 5.22 8.28 -27.17
CA ALA A 201 5.03 6.88 -26.84
C ALA A 201 6.27 6.30 -26.15
N TYR A 202 7.47 6.58 -26.65
CA TYR A 202 8.72 6.15 -26.01
C TYR A 202 8.89 6.75 -24.59
N VAL A 203 8.59 8.04 -24.41
CA VAL A 203 8.64 8.68 -23.10
C VAL A 203 7.64 8.05 -22.13
N CYS A 204 6.40 7.79 -22.56
CA CYS A 204 5.40 7.08 -21.76
C CYS A 204 5.87 5.68 -21.36
N PHE A 205 6.47 4.94 -22.29
CA PHE A 205 7.01 3.62 -22.02
C PHE A 205 8.07 3.65 -20.91
N ILE A 206 9.14 4.46 -21.06
CA ILE A 206 10.27 4.47 -20.09
C ILE A 206 9.93 5.14 -18.76
N LYS A 207 8.99 6.09 -18.73
CA LYS A 207 8.65 6.85 -17.51
C LYS A 207 7.49 6.26 -16.72
N SER A 208 6.67 5.43 -17.33
CA SER A 208 5.49 4.83 -16.70
C SER A 208 5.59 3.31 -16.68
N LEU A 209 5.31 2.63 -17.78
CA LEU A 209 5.14 1.19 -17.83
C LEU A 209 6.39 0.42 -17.37
N GLN A 210 7.57 0.78 -17.86
CA GLN A 210 8.81 0.10 -17.51
C GLN A 210 9.08 0.09 -16.01
N CYS A 211 8.65 1.14 -15.30
CA CYS A 211 8.83 1.21 -13.86
C CYS A 211 7.97 0.18 -13.11
N GLU A 212 6.78 -0.17 -13.63
CA GLU A 212 5.88 -1.12 -12.98
C GLU A 212 6.46 -2.55 -12.99
N TRP A 213 6.79 -3.09 -14.16
CA TRP A 213 7.31 -4.46 -14.23
C TRP A 213 8.72 -4.59 -13.66
N GLY A 214 9.56 -3.56 -13.80
CA GLY A 214 10.88 -3.55 -13.16
C GLY A 214 10.81 -3.61 -11.64
N TYR A 215 9.74 -3.12 -11.01
CA TYR A 215 9.47 -3.30 -9.59
C TYR A 215 9.01 -4.74 -9.29
N VAL A 216 8.03 -5.26 -10.03
CA VAL A 216 7.47 -6.60 -9.82
C VAL A 216 8.54 -7.69 -9.98
N GLN A 217 9.42 -7.58 -10.99
CA GLN A 217 10.53 -8.51 -11.18
C GLN A 217 11.49 -8.57 -9.98
N ARG A 218 11.62 -7.48 -9.21
CA ARG A 218 12.49 -7.45 -8.02
C ARG A 218 11.85 -8.02 -6.77
N VAL A 219 10.51 -7.98 -6.67
CA VAL A 219 9.80 -8.31 -5.43
C VAL A 219 8.96 -9.59 -5.51
N VAL A 220 8.73 -10.12 -6.70
CA VAL A 220 7.96 -11.34 -6.92
C VAL A 220 8.90 -12.44 -7.43
N GLU A 221 8.99 -13.53 -6.67
CA GLU A 221 9.80 -14.69 -7.03
C GLU A 221 9.21 -15.37 -8.28
N GLY A 222 10.07 -15.77 -9.24
CA GLY A 222 9.64 -16.39 -10.49
C GLY A 222 9.01 -15.44 -11.51
N ALA A 223 9.01 -14.12 -11.27
CA ALA A 223 8.36 -13.17 -12.16
C ALA A 223 8.96 -13.17 -13.59
N ALA A 224 10.24 -13.47 -13.75
CA ALA A 224 10.91 -13.47 -15.04
C ALA A 224 10.28 -14.47 -16.04
N GLU A 225 9.88 -15.65 -15.58
CA GLU A 225 9.28 -16.68 -16.42
C GLU A 225 7.93 -16.26 -17.03
N ALA A 226 7.20 -15.37 -16.36
CA ALA A 226 5.91 -14.87 -16.82
C ALA A 226 6.02 -13.69 -17.80
N MET A 227 7.24 -13.13 -18.02
CA MET A 227 7.42 -11.91 -18.82
C MET A 227 7.58 -12.17 -20.33
N ASP A 228 7.74 -13.39 -20.78
CA ASP A 228 7.90 -13.72 -22.21
C ASP A 228 6.87 -13.04 -23.14
N PRO A 229 5.55 -13.00 -22.81
CA PRO A 229 4.58 -12.33 -23.66
C PRO A 229 4.82 -10.81 -23.77
N LEU A 230 5.27 -10.20 -22.66
CA LEU A 230 5.60 -8.77 -22.62
C LEU A 230 6.84 -8.46 -23.46
N ASP A 231 7.89 -9.27 -23.33
CA ASP A 231 9.12 -9.12 -24.11
C ASP A 231 8.83 -9.22 -25.61
N LYS A 232 7.99 -10.17 -26.03
CA LYS A 232 7.53 -10.28 -27.43
C LYS A 232 6.75 -9.06 -27.88
N ALA A 233 5.82 -8.55 -27.07
CA ALA A 233 5.06 -7.35 -27.45
C ALA A 233 5.99 -6.13 -27.62
N ILE A 234 7.00 -6.00 -26.77
CA ILE A 234 8.00 -4.94 -26.89
C ILE A 234 8.83 -5.12 -28.17
N GLN A 235 9.38 -6.31 -28.42
CA GLN A 235 10.29 -6.58 -29.53
C GLN A 235 9.57 -6.55 -30.90
N ASP A 236 8.39 -7.17 -30.96
CA ASP A 236 7.71 -7.42 -32.24
C ASP A 236 6.76 -6.30 -32.66
N LYS A 237 6.29 -5.48 -31.69
CA LYS A 237 5.31 -4.41 -31.96
C LYS A 237 5.84 -3.03 -31.61
N PHE A 238 6.26 -2.81 -30.34
CA PHE A 238 6.58 -1.46 -29.87
C PHE A 238 7.88 -0.90 -30.47
N LEU A 239 8.98 -1.66 -30.44
CA LEU A 239 10.25 -1.19 -30.99
C LEU A 239 10.18 -0.90 -32.50
N PRO A 240 9.58 -1.77 -33.34
CA PRO A 240 9.39 -1.45 -34.77
C PRO A 240 8.52 -0.22 -35.00
N ALA A 241 7.48 0.03 -34.18
CA ALA A 241 6.63 1.21 -34.32
C ALA A 241 7.37 2.50 -33.95
N VAL A 242 8.29 2.47 -32.97
CA VAL A 242 9.07 3.64 -32.54
C VAL A 242 10.25 3.93 -33.49
N PHE A 243 10.98 2.91 -33.91
CA PHE A 243 12.26 3.07 -34.63
C PHE A 243 12.18 2.76 -36.13
N GLY A 244 11.04 2.28 -36.63
CA GLY A 244 10.88 1.78 -38.01
C GLY A 244 11.13 0.28 -38.11
N ARG A 245 10.65 -0.31 -39.22
CA ARG A 245 10.66 -1.78 -39.41
C ARG A 245 11.99 -2.38 -39.83
N GLU A 246 13.05 -1.59 -39.94
CA GLU A 246 14.40 -2.05 -40.30
C GLU A 246 15.31 -2.12 -39.04
N MET A 247 15.03 -3.07 -38.17
CA MET A 247 16.03 -3.51 -37.19
C MET A 247 16.26 -5.01 -37.26
#